data_94aa2199e268c3b7161b9ad8568a5399
#
_entry.id   94aa2199e268c3b7161b9ad8568a5399
#
_cell.length_a   1.000
_cell.length_b   1.000
_cell.length_c   1.000
_cell.angle_alpha   90.00
_cell.angle_beta   90.00
_cell.angle_gamma   90.00
#
_symmetry.space_group_name_H-M   'P 1'
#
loop_
_entity.id
_entity.type
_entity.pdbx_description
1 polymer ?
#
loop_
_entity_poly.entity_id
_entity_poly.type
_entity_poly.pdbx_seq_one_letter_code
_entity_poly.pdbx_strand_id
1 'polypeptide(L)'
;MQTETRSHPRFNHVALTVPGDLLDARGRDEILRFHGEVFGWTEMPTLTRDRELLVLRAWSHEQFVFLAASDSPLRGDGSEHFGLSVATRGELDAMWERAEKLRGADPRVELTERKTDDFKVLQLHSFYVRFLLPIRIEVQCYEWAPGFDDQRMR
;
A
#
# COMPACT_ATOMS: atom_id res chain seq x y z
N MET A 1 -22.59 35.01 -9.66
CA MET A 1 -21.53 34.65 -8.69
C MET A 1 -21.12 33.22 -9.01
N GLN A 2 -20.02 33.04 -9.76
CA GLN A 2 -19.48 31.70 -10.04
C GLN A 2 -18.86 31.18 -8.75
N THR A 3 -19.41 30.10 -8.19
CA THR A 3 -18.78 29.34 -7.12
C THR A 3 -17.54 28.68 -7.73
N GLU A 4 -16.35 29.20 -7.42
CA GLU A 4 -15.10 28.51 -7.68
C GLU A 4 -15.16 27.15 -6.97
N THR A 5 -15.31 26.09 -7.75
CA THR A 5 -15.10 24.73 -7.25
C THR A 5 -13.61 24.56 -6.97
N ARG A 6 -13.21 24.77 -5.73
CA ARG A 6 -11.84 24.48 -5.29
C ARG A 6 -11.58 22.97 -5.47
N SER A 7 -10.68 22.62 -6.37
CA SER A 7 -10.16 21.26 -6.46
C SER A 7 -9.26 20.98 -5.24
N HIS A 8 -9.55 19.94 -4.49
CA HIS A 8 -8.69 19.52 -3.39
C HIS A 8 -7.55 18.64 -3.93
N PRO A 9 -6.28 18.91 -3.55
CA PRO A 9 -5.18 18.01 -3.87
C PRO A 9 -5.46 16.60 -3.33
N ARG A 10 -5.05 15.58 -4.07
CA ARG A 10 -5.19 14.17 -3.69
C ARG A 10 -3.82 13.51 -3.60
N PHE A 11 -3.68 12.59 -2.67
CA PHE A 11 -2.49 11.74 -2.64
C PHE A 11 -2.37 10.97 -3.95
N ASN A 12 -1.16 10.96 -4.54
CA ASN A 12 -0.90 10.25 -5.78
C ASN A 12 0.25 9.25 -5.65
N HIS A 13 1.27 9.50 -4.84
CA HIS A 13 2.37 8.56 -4.70
C HIS A 13 3.03 8.61 -3.33
N VAL A 14 3.79 7.57 -3.05
CA VAL A 14 4.70 7.46 -1.92
C VAL A 14 6.09 7.19 -2.47
N ALA A 15 7.09 7.94 -2.00
CA ALA A 15 8.49 7.72 -2.32
C ALA A 15 9.22 7.17 -1.09
N LEU A 16 9.91 6.06 -1.26
CA LEU A 16 10.65 5.37 -0.21
C LEU A 16 12.09 5.12 -0.67
N THR A 17 13.05 5.21 0.25
CA THR A 17 14.43 4.85 -0.04
C THR A 17 14.73 3.44 0.49
N VAL A 18 15.45 2.66 -0.30
CA VAL A 18 15.85 1.28 0.00
C VAL A 18 17.33 1.05 -0.34
N PRO A 19 17.96 -0.02 0.18
CA PRO A 19 19.30 -0.39 -0.26
C PRO A 19 19.33 -0.69 -1.77
N GLY A 20 20.38 -0.27 -2.47
CA GLY A 20 20.52 -0.51 -3.92
C GLY A 20 20.53 -2.00 -4.30
N ASP A 21 21.05 -2.87 -3.42
CA ASP A 21 21.04 -4.31 -3.65
C ASP A 21 19.61 -4.91 -3.67
N LEU A 22 18.66 -4.27 -3.04
CA LEU A 22 17.25 -4.67 -3.10
C LEU A 22 16.62 -4.34 -4.47
N LEU A 23 17.23 -3.44 -5.23
CA LEU A 23 16.75 -3.02 -6.54
C LEU A 23 17.52 -3.68 -7.70
N ASP A 24 18.30 -4.72 -7.43
CA ASP A 24 18.81 -5.59 -8.50
C ASP A 24 17.67 -6.42 -9.14
N ALA A 25 17.96 -7.14 -10.20
CA ALA A 25 16.95 -7.92 -10.94
C ALA A 25 16.16 -8.86 -10.01
N ARG A 26 16.86 -9.56 -9.11
CA ARG A 26 16.23 -10.51 -8.17
C ARG A 26 15.35 -9.81 -7.15
N GLY A 27 15.86 -8.74 -6.53
CA GLY A 27 15.09 -7.99 -5.52
C GLY A 27 13.83 -7.35 -6.13
N ARG A 28 13.95 -6.79 -7.34
CA ARG A 28 12.78 -6.27 -8.07
C ARG A 28 11.74 -7.36 -8.36
N ASP A 29 12.18 -8.55 -8.83
CA ASP A 29 11.28 -9.67 -9.08
C ASP A 29 10.54 -10.12 -7.82
N GLU A 30 11.24 -10.19 -6.68
CA GLU A 30 10.63 -10.55 -5.40
C GLU A 30 9.58 -9.50 -4.96
N ILE A 31 9.92 -8.21 -5.07
CA ILE A 31 9.00 -7.10 -4.76
C ILE A 31 7.77 -7.14 -5.67
N LEU A 32 7.98 -7.24 -6.98
CA LEU A 32 6.91 -7.27 -7.98
C LEU A 32 5.99 -8.47 -7.80
N ARG A 33 6.55 -9.65 -7.54
CA ARG A 33 5.75 -10.86 -7.30
C ARG A 33 4.85 -10.69 -6.09
N PHE A 34 5.40 -10.29 -4.94
CA PHE A 34 4.61 -10.14 -3.72
C PHE A 34 3.50 -9.11 -3.88
N HIS A 35 3.85 -7.89 -4.28
CA HIS A 35 2.87 -6.80 -4.38
C HIS A 35 1.90 -6.99 -5.55
N GLY A 36 2.33 -7.68 -6.60
CA GLY A 36 1.46 -8.10 -7.70
C GLY A 36 0.41 -9.13 -7.26
N GLU A 37 0.82 -10.17 -6.53
CA GLU A 37 -0.10 -11.20 -6.04
C GLU A 37 -1.06 -10.67 -4.98
N VAL A 38 -0.60 -9.83 -4.06
CA VAL A 38 -1.44 -9.32 -2.97
C VAL A 38 -2.36 -8.19 -3.45
N PHE A 39 -1.81 -7.20 -4.17
CA PHE A 39 -2.49 -5.94 -4.48
C PHE A 39 -2.82 -5.74 -5.97
N GLY A 40 -2.30 -6.59 -6.86
CA GLY A 40 -2.43 -6.40 -8.30
C GLY A 40 -1.52 -5.29 -8.85
N TRP A 41 -0.48 -4.90 -8.12
CA TRP A 41 0.45 -3.86 -8.59
C TRP A 41 1.31 -4.37 -9.73
N THR A 42 1.70 -3.47 -10.62
CA THR A 42 2.53 -3.76 -11.78
C THR A 42 3.70 -2.81 -11.87
N GLU A 43 4.75 -3.23 -12.54
CA GLU A 43 5.91 -2.38 -12.80
C GLU A 43 5.57 -1.26 -13.81
N MET A 44 6.28 -0.13 -13.67
CA MET A 44 6.39 0.90 -14.71
C MET A 44 7.79 0.81 -15.35
N PRO A 45 7.98 -0.06 -16.35
CA PRO A 45 9.31 -0.46 -16.81
C PRO A 45 10.11 0.67 -17.47
N THR A 46 9.43 1.66 -18.02
CA THR A 46 10.09 2.85 -18.62
C THR A 46 10.78 3.74 -17.59
N LEU A 47 10.40 3.60 -16.31
CA LEU A 47 10.96 4.37 -15.19
C LEU A 47 11.94 3.52 -14.36
N THR A 48 11.92 2.19 -14.50
CA THR A 48 12.81 1.29 -13.75
C THR A 48 14.25 1.42 -14.22
N ARG A 49 15.19 1.49 -13.26
CA ARG A 49 16.63 1.48 -13.50
C ARG A 49 17.30 0.50 -12.55
N ASP A 50 18.16 -0.35 -13.10
CA ASP A 50 18.84 -1.39 -12.32
C ASP A 50 19.61 -0.79 -11.14
N ARG A 51 19.37 -1.34 -9.93
CA ARG A 51 19.98 -0.93 -8.66
C ARG A 51 19.76 0.53 -8.27
N GLU A 52 18.92 1.27 -8.98
CA GLU A 52 18.67 2.70 -8.72
C GLU A 52 17.21 2.99 -8.41
N LEU A 53 16.29 2.40 -9.19
CA LEU A 53 14.89 2.81 -9.16
C LEU A 53 13.96 1.69 -9.57
N LEU A 54 12.89 1.49 -8.81
CA LEU A 54 11.73 0.69 -9.16
C LEU A 54 10.46 1.51 -8.91
N VAL A 55 9.58 1.58 -9.91
CA VAL A 55 8.28 2.23 -9.76
C VAL A 55 7.16 1.22 -9.94
N LEU A 56 6.32 1.10 -8.90
CA LEU A 56 5.19 0.20 -8.84
C LEU A 56 3.90 0.98 -9.07
N ARG A 57 3.20 0.71 -10.16
CA ARG A 57 1.87 1.26 -10.42
C ARG A 57 0.87 0.58 -9.51
N ALA A 58 0.25 1.32 -8.58
CA ALA A 58 -0.73 0.79 -7.64
C ALA A 58 -2.16 0.76 -8.21
N TRP A 59 -2.56 1.81 -8.90
CA TRP A 59 -3.89 1.92 -9.52
C TRP A 59 -3.81 2.46 -10.94
N SER A 60 -3.25 3.65 -11.10
CA SER A 60 -3.09 4.34 -12.38
C SER A 60 -1.64 4.82 -12.52
N HIS A 61 -1.31 5.46 -13.64
CA HIS A 61 0.00 6.08 -13.82
C HIS A 61 0.26 7.26 -12.87
N GLU A 62 -0.78 7.79 -12.24
CA GLU A 62 -0.68 8.87 -11.25
C GLU A 62 -0.66 8.35 -9.81
N GLN A 63 -0.89 7.04 -9.59
CA GLN A 63 -0.92 6.43 -8.25
C GLN A 63 0.09 5.28 -8.19
N PHE A 64 1.22 5.55 -7.56
CA PHE A 64 2.36 4.63 -7.59
C PHE A 64 3.20 4.70 -6.31
N VAL A 65 4.00 3.67 -6.11
CA VAL A 65 5.06 3.61 -5.11
C VAL A 65 6.40 3.69 -5.81
N PHE A 66 7.22 4.63 -5.38
CA PHE A 66 8.53 4.92 -5.95
C PHE A 66 9.59 4.42 -4.95
N LEU A 67 10.43 3.47 -5.37
CA LEU A 67 11.53 2.94 -4.58
C LEU A 67 12.85 3.41 -5.18
N ALA A 68 13.59 4.24 -4.45
CA ALA A 68 14.88 4.75 -4.87
C ALA A 68 16.01 4.17 -4.01
N ALA A 69 17.13 3.83 -4.65
CA ALA A 69 18.32 3.40 -3.95
C ALA A 69 18.93 4.53 -3.11
N SER A 70 19.41 4.19 -1.93
CA SER A 70 20.10 5.12 -1.04
C SER A 70 21.15 4.40 -0.20
N ASP A 71 22.28 5.05 0.04
CA ASP A 71 23.30 4.58 1.00
C ASP A 71 22.84 4.74 2.47
N SER A 72 21.82 5.58 2.68
CA SER A 72 21.14 5.76 3.97
C SER A 72 19.64 5.56 3.80
N PRO A 73 19.21 4.32 3.56
CA PRO A 73 17.81 4.03 3.27
C PRO A 73 16.91 4.31 4.48
N LEU A 74 15.65 4.60 4.21
CA LEU A 74 14.63 4.74 5.23
C LEU A 74 14.56 3.46 6.07
N ARG A 75 14.46 3.64 7.38
CA ARG A 75 14.24 2.56 8.35
C ARG A 75 13.09 2.95 9.25
N GLY A 76 11.93 2.39 8.98
CA GLY A 76 10.78 2.56 9.84
C GLY A 76 10.95 1.80 11.15
N ASP A 77 10.48 2.37 12.26
CA ASP A 77 10.51 1.74 13.59
C ASP A 77 9.37 0.72 13.80
N GLY A 78 8.49 0.58 12.80
CA GLY A 78 7.34 -0.32 12.80
C GLY A 78 6.00 0.37 12.99
N SER A 79 5.96 1.66 13.29
CA SER A 79 4.72 2.46 13.34
C SER A 79 4.45 3.20 12.03
N GLU A 80 5.48 3.53 11.27
CA GLU A 80 5.32 4.19 9.98
C GLU A 80 4.66 3.28 8.96
N HIS A 81 3.70 3.82 8.27
CA HIS A 81 2.94 3.12 7.24
C HIS A 81 2.30 4.10 6.26
N PHE A 82 1.83 3.59 5.15
CA PHE A 82 0.86 4.27 4.30
C PHE A 82 -0.37 3.39 4.09
N GLY A 83 -1.51 4.03 3.86
CA GLY A 83 -2.80 3.36 3.81
C GLY A 83 -3.32 3.17 2.38
N LEU A 84 -3.96 2.03 2.16
CA LEU A 84 -4.76 1.70 0.99
C LEU A 84 -6.19 1.43 1.45
N SER A 85 -7.18 1.98 0.76
CA SER A 85 -8.57 1.64 1.02
C SER A 85 -9.12 0.70 -0.05
N VAL A 86 -9.95 -0.25 0.37
CA VAL A 86 -10.72 -1.12 -0.49
C VAL A 86 -12.21 -0.86 -0.29
N ALA A 87 -13.03 -1.17 -1.29
CA ALA A 87 -14.45 -0.86 -1.27
C ALA A 87 -15.25 -1.79 -0.34
N THR A 88 -14.81 -3.03 -0.19
CA THR A 88 -15.54 -4.04 0.58
C THR A 88 -14.64 -4.82 1.52
N ARG A 89 -15.23 -5.32 2.61
CA ARG A 89 -14.56 -6.23 3.51
C ARG A 89 -14.10 -7.53 2.82
N GLY A 90 -14.86 -8.03 1.87
CA GLY A 90 -14.47 -9.21 1.09
C GLY A 90 -13.18 -9.01 0.29
N GLU A 91 -12.96 -7.81 -0.25
CA GLU A 91 -11.68 -7.45 -0.90
C GLU A 91 -10.53 -7.41 0.11
N LEU A 92 -10.75 -6.82 1.29
CA LEU A 92 -9.77 -6.81 2.38
C LEU A 92 -9.40 -8.23 2.82
N ASP A 93 -10.39 -9.09 3.04
CA ASP A 93 -10.20 -10.48 3.45
C ASP A 93 -9.42 -11.26 2.38
N ALA A 94 -9.75 -11.08 1.10
CA ALA A 94 -9.05 -11.73 0.00
C ALA A 94 -7.58 -11.29 -0.13
N MET A 95 -7.27 -10.00 0.13
CA MET A 95 -5.90 -9.51 0.16
C MET A 95 -5.12 -10.12 1.34
N TRP A 96 -5.73 -10.18 2.52
CA TRP A 96 -5.13 -10.79 3.70
C TRP A 96 -4.81 -12.27 3.47
N GLU A 97 -5.74 -13.04 2.88
CA GLU A 97 -5.55 -14.47 2.58
C GLU A 97 -4.40 -14.71 1.60
N ARG A 98 -4.26 -13.85 0.57
CA ARG A 98 -3.11 -13.92 -0.34
C ARG A 98 -1.79 -13.63 0.37
N ALA A 99 -1.75 -12.60 1.22
CA ALA A 99 -0.57 -12.28 2.01
C ALA A 99 -0.20 -13.41 2.99
N GLU A 100 -1.21 -14.02 3.64
CA GLU A 100 -1.01 -15.15 4.56
C GLU A 100 -0.43 -16.38 3.86
N LYS A 101 -0.92 -16.68 2.67
CA LYS A 101 -0.37 -17.77 1.85
C LYS A 101 1.12 -17.52 1.52
N LEU A 102 1.45 -16.30 1.15
CA LEU A 102 2.84 -15.93 0.86
C LEU A 102 3.72 -15.92 2.11
N ARG A 103 3.18 -15.52 3.27
CA ARG A 103 3.88 -15.62 4.57
C ARG A 103 4.25 -17.04 4.90
N GLY A 104 3.38 -17.99 4.60
CA GLY A 104 3.67 -19.43 4.79
C GLY A 104 4.84 -19.93 3.94
N ALA A 105 5.10 -19.29 2.81
CA ALA A 105 6.21 -19.64 1.91
C ALA A 105 7.48 -18.80 2.15
N ASP A 106 7.36 -17.60 2.68
CA ASP A 106 8.47 -16.67 2.89
C ASP A 106 8.35 -15.97 4.26
N PRO A 107 9.22 -16.32 5.24
CA PRO A 107 9.15 -15.75 6.59
C PRO A 107 9.50 -14.26 6.67
N ARG A 108 9.98 -13.64 5.59
CA ARG A 108 10.22 -12.19 5.52
C ARG A 108 8.92 -11.38 5.39
N VAL A 109 7.80 -12.04 5.08
CA VAL A 109 6.49 -11.38 5.05
C VAL A 109 6.02 -11.14 6.49
N GLU A 110 5.86 -9.88 6.84
CA GLU A 110 5.25 -9.47 8.09
C GLU A 110 3.77 -9.19 7.85
N LEU A 111 2.90 -9.83 8.61
CA LEU A 111 1.45 -9.70 8.47
C LEU A 111 0.81 -9.70 9.86
N THR A 112 -0.05 -8.71 10.12
CA THR A 112 -0.86 -8.68 11.35
C THR A 112 -2.17 -9.42 11.17
N GLU A 113 -2.81 -9.79 12.28
CA GLU A 113 -4.20 -10.22 12.23
C GLU A 113 -5.11 -9.08 11.73
N ARG A 114 -6.24 -9.47 11.13
CA ARG A 114 -7.30 -8.53 10.79
C ARG A 114 -7.97 -8.03 12.06
N LYS A 115 -8.23 -6.75 12.13
CA LYS A 115 -8.95 -6.13 13.26
C LYS A 115 -10.12 -5.29 12.77
N THR A 116 -11.03 -5.02 13.69
CA THR A 116 -12.13 -4.09 13.50
C THR A 116 -12.13 -3.11 14.64
N ASP A 117 -12.04 -1.83 14.34
CA ASP A 117 -12.19 -0.74 15.28
C ASP A 117 -13.60 -0.15 15.12
N ASP A 118 -14.37 -0.09 16.23
CA ASP A 118 -15.73 0.43 16.23
C ASP A 118 -15.75 1.89 16.70
N PHE A 119 -16.07 2.79 15.78
CA PHE A 119 -16.22 4.23 16.02
C PHE A 119 -17.70 4.66 16.07
N LYS A 120 -18.63 3.74 16.39
CA LYS A 120 -20.09 3.92 16.46
C LYS A 120 -20.75 4.14 15.08
N VAL A 121 -20.33 5.18 14.37
CA VAL A 121 -20.84 5.52 13.01
C VAL A 121 -20.03 4.90 11.90
N LEU A 122 -18.90 4.28 12.24
CA LEU A 122 -17.97 3.66 11.31
C LEU A 122 -17.37 2.41 11.96
N GLN A 123 -17.41 1.28 11.27
CA GLN A 123 -16.54 0.14 11.54
C GLN A 123 -15.36 0.19 10.58
N LEU A 124 -14.16 0.30 11.11
CA LEU A 124 -12.92 0.32 10.35
C LEU A 124 -12.26 -1.06 10.45
N HIS A 125 -12.27 -1.78 9.34
CA HIS A 125 -11.56 -3.05 9.22
C HIS A 125 -10.17 -2.80 8.66
N SER A 126 -9.13 -3.37 9.27
CA SER A 126 -7.76 -3.17 8.78
C SER A 126 -6.83 -4.35 9.11
N PHE A 127 -5.73 -4.40 8.38
CA PHE A 127 -4.55 -5.18 8.70
C PHE A 127 -3.31 -4.47 8.16
N TYR A 128 -2.14 -4.86 8.68
CA TYR A 128 -0.84 -4.36 8.22
C TYR A 128 -0.04 -5.47 7.56
N VAL A 129 0.65 -5.14 6.50
CA VAL A 129 1.57 -6.05 5.82
C VAL A 129 2.84 -5.33 5.41
N ARG A 130 3.97 -6.04 5.46
CA ARG A 130 5.25 -5.56 4.95
C ARG A 130 6.02 -6.70 4.29
N PHE A 131 6.57 -6.43 3.12
CA PHE A 131 7.51 -7.30 2.45
C PHE A 131 8.54 -6.47 1.69
N LEU A 132 9.80 -6.52 2.14
CA LEU A 132 10.95 -5.83 1.54
C LEU A 132 10.84 -4.30 1.45
N LEU A 133 9.77 -3.69 1.92
CA LEU A 133 9.63 -2.24 2.02
C LEU A 133 10.09 -1.76 3.40
N PRO A 134 10.58 -0.51 3.53
CA PRO A 134 11.07 0.01 4.81
C PRO A 134 9.95 0.32 5.81
N ILE A 135 8.71 0.48 5.34
CA ILE A 135 7.51 0.76 6.16
C ILE A 135 6.37 -0.19 5.79
N ARG A 136 5.36 -0.25 6.64
CA ARG A 136 4.20 -1.12 6.45
C ARG A 136 3.19 -0.51 5.47
N ILE A 137 2.37 -1.37 4.89
CA ILE A 137 1.15 -1.01 4.18
C ILE A 137 -0.01 -1.36 5.10
N GLU A 138 -0.89 -0.40 5.38
CA GLU A 138 -2.17 -0.64 6.03
C GLU A 138 -3.26 -0.79 4.97
N VAL A 139 -4.01 -1.88 5.00
CA VAL A 139 -5.18 -2.06 4.16
C VAL A 139 -6.42 -1.80 5.01
N GLN A 140 -7.31 -0.94 4.53
CA GLN A 140 -8.49 -0.48 5.26
C GLN A 140 -9.76 -0.66 4.44
N CYS A 141 -10.84 -1.05 5.12
CA CYS A 141 -12.20 -1.00 4.61
C CYS A 141 -13.07 -0.21 5.60
N TYR A 142 -13.80 0.77 5.08
CA TYR A 142 -14.67 1.65 5.87
C TYR A 142 -16.13 1.21 5.69
N GLU A 143 -16.75 0.67 6.75
CA GLU A 143 -18.17 0.37 6.76
C GLU A 143 -18.92 1.42 7.56
N TRP A 144 -19.57 2.34 6.87
CA TRP A 144 -20.33 3.42 7.48
C TRP A 144 -21.72 2.96 7.90
N ALA A 145 -22.17 3.40 9.07
CA ALA A 145 -23.55 3.21 9.50
C ALA A 145 -24.52 3.88 8.51
N PRO A 146 -25.74 3.34 8.34
CA PRO A 146 -26.73 3.95 7.46
C PRO A 146 -26.93 5.44 7.74
N GLY A 147 -26.80 6.27 6.70
CA GLY A 147 -26.90 7.71 6.80
C GLY A 147 -25.61 8.46 7.15
N PHE A 148 -24.53 7.74 7.41
CA PHE A 148 -23.18 8.28 7.65
C PHE A 148 -22.27 7.77 6.53
N ASP A 149 -22.17 8.46 5.44
CA ASP A 149 -21.19 8.19 4.41
C ASP A 149 -20.21 9.35 4.30
N ASP A 150 -19.11 9.16 3.57
CA ASP A 150 -18.07 10.17 3.43
C ASP A 150 -18.58 11.47 2.80
N GLN A 151 -19.67 11.43 2.02
CA GLN A 151 -20.23 12.59 1.35
C GLN A 151 -21.01 13.51 2.30
N ARG A 152 -21.49 12.99 3.42
CA ARG A 152 -22.21 13.78 4.43
C ARG A 152 -21.29 14.38 5.50
N MET A 153 -20.04 13.92 5.53
CA MET A 153 -19.01 14.43 6.45
C MET A 153 -18.16 15.55 5.88
N ARG A 154 -18.49 16.02 4.67
CA ARG A 154 -17.81 17.12 3.97
C ARG A 154 -18.47 18.46 4.17
#